data_0019a0a1b6a54cc4a6f896cfe102abc9
#
_entry.id   0019a0a1b6a54cc4a6f896cfe102abc9
#
_cell.length_a   1.000
_cell.length_b   1.000
_cell.length_c   1.000
_cell.angle_alpha   90.00
_cell.angle_beta   90.00
_cell.angle_gamma   90.00
#
_symmetry.space_group_name_H-M   'P 1'
#
loop_
_entity.id
_entity.type
_entity.pdbx_description
1 polymer ?
#
loop_
_entity_poly.entity_id
_entity_poly.type
_entity_poly.pdbx_seq_one_letter_code
_entity_poly.pdbx_strand_id
1 'polypeptide(L)'
;MDICSSGGTAYRHGKTYEECKQMAENFTAELKPQIEKNGNLLWSELLEKVKHDELVYKLTLKYLRRDGFDIGNNKMPEIKKSDRF
;
A
#
# COMPACT_ATOMS: atom_id res chain seq x y z
N MET A 1 8.01 7.39 -25.49
CA MET A 1 7.90 6.85 -25.36
C MET A 1 7.87 6.12 -25.20
N ASP A 2 7.84 5.72 -25.13
CA ASP A 2 7.75 4.98 -24.91
C ASP A 2 7.73 4.15 -24.85
N ILE A 3 7.79 3.77 -24.87
CA ILE A 3 7.81 2.92 -24.93
C ILE A 3 7.85 2.22 -24.57
N CYS A 4 7.98 2.08 -24.41
CA CYS A 4 7.97 1.33 -24.10
C CYS A 4 7.97 0.64 -23.79
N SER A 5 7.91 0.50 -23.67
CA SER A 5 7.86 -0.35 -23.31
C SER A 5 8.13 -1.05 -23.27
N SER A 6 8.37 -1.14 -23.28
CA SER A 6 8.62 -2.04 -23.30
C SER A 6 8.71 -2.85 -22.62
N GLY A 7 9.21 -2.88 -22.63
CA GLY A 7 9.25 -3.82 -21.71
C GLY A 7 8.12 -4.63 -21.43
N GLY A 8 7.25 -4.68 -22.02
CA GLY A 8 6.17 -5.58 -21.81
C GLY A 8 5.82 -5.85 -20.38
N THR A 9 6.41 -5.15 -19.48
CA THR A 9 6.10 -5.39 -18.09
C THR A 9 5.30 -4.26 -17.51
N ALA A 10 4.60 -3.56 -18.35
CA ALA A 10 3.69 -2.55 -17.88
C ALA A 10 2.54 -3.22 -17.16
N TYR A 11 2.27 -2.78 -15.98
CA TYR A 11 1.16 -3.31 -15.24
C TYR A 11 -0.03 -2.40 -15.41
N ARG A 12 -1.06 -2.60 -14.60
CA ARG A 12 -2.25 -1.81 -14.71
C ARG A 12 -1.92 -0.34 -14.81
N HIS A 13 -2.67 0.35 -15.60
CA HIS A 13 -2.52 1.79 -15.76
C HIS A 13 -1.16 2.16 -16.38
N GLY A 14 -0.52 1.20 -17.02
CA GLY A 14 0.73 1.46 -17.70
C GLY A 14 1.92 1.69 -16.79
N LYS A 15 1.81 1.34 -15.52
CA LYS A 15 2.90 1.54 -14.58
C LYS A 15 3.78 0.32 -14.50
N THR A 16 5.07 0.55 -14.29
CA THR A 16 6.00 -0.54 -14.07
C THR A 16 5.94 -0.96 -12.60
N TYR A 17 6.51 -2.13 -12.32
CA TYR A 17 6.58 -2.60 -10.95
C TYR A 17 7.35 -1.62 -10.06
N GLU A 18 8.43 -1.04 -10.59
CA GLU A 18 9.21 -0.08 -9.83
C GLU A 18 8.38 1.14 -9.46
N GLU A 19 7.58 1.61 -10.39
CA GLU A 19 6.73 2.75 -10.11
C GLU A 19 5.70 2.40 -9.03
N CYS A 20 5.15 1.20 -9.10
CA CYS A 20 4.19 0.77 -8.09
C CYS A 20 4.85 0.67 -6.72
N LYS A 21 6.09 0.19 -6.68
CA LYS A 21 6.82 0.13 -5.42
C LYS A 21 7.04 1.52 -4.84
N GLN A 22 7.43 2.46 -5.69
CA GLN A 22 7.66 3.83 -5.24
C GLN A 22 6.36 4.43 -4.70
N MET A 23 5.27 4.22 -5.41
CA MET A 23 3.99 4.72 -4.94
C MET A 23 3.61 4.10 -3.61
N ALA A 24 3.84 2.79 -3.45
CA ALA A 24 3.51 2.12 -2.20
C ALA A 24 4.33 2.67 -1.05
N GLU A 25 5.60 2.96 -1.30
CA GLU A 25 6.44 3.55 -0.26
C GLU A 25 5.93 4.92 0.14
N ASN A 26 5.55 5.72 -0.86
CA ASN A 26 5.03 7.06 -0.58
C ASN A 26 3.74 6.97 0.23
N PHE A 27 2.84 6.07 -0.17
CA PHE A 27 1.59 5.90 0.57
C PHE A 27 1.86 5.40 1.98
N THR A 28 2.80 4.47 2.13
CA THR A 28 3.14 3.97 3.46
C THR A 28 3.60 5.10 4.36
N ALA A 29 4.50 5.94 3.87
CA ALA A 29 5.00 7.06 4.65
C ALA A 29 3.87 8.03 5.00
N GLU A 30 2.95 8.23 4.09
CA GLU A 30 1.84 9.14 4.32
C GLU A 30 0.84 8.57 5.31
N LEU A 31 0.61 7.27 5.25
CA LEU A 31 -0.43 6.65 6.07
C LEU A 31 0.02 6.36 7.49
N LYS A 32 1.32 6.19 7.72
CA LYS A 32 1.80 5.87 9.05
C LYS A 32 1.34 6.88 10.10
N PRO A 33 1.52 8.20 9.89
CA PRO A 33 1.04 9.15 10.90
C PRO A 33 -0.48 9.15 11.03
N GLN A 34 -1.19 8.88 9.94
CA GLN A 34 -2.64 8.83 10.02
C GLN A 34 -3.11 7.67 10.89
N ILE A 35 -2.47 6.51 10.73
CA ILE A 35 -2.82 5.35 11.53
C ILE A 35 -2.51 5.62 12.99
N GLU A 36 -1.37 6.23 13.27
CA GLU A 36 -1.00 6.53 14.64
C GLU A 36 -1.96 7.52 15.28
N LYS A 37 -2.40 8.49 14.49
CA LYS A 37 -3.30 9.50 15.01
C LYS A 37 -4.71 8.96 15.21
N ASN A 38 -5.21 8.19 14.25
CA ASN A 38 -6.58 7.72 14.28
C ASN A 38 -6.75 6.38 14.97
N GLY A 39 -5.67 5.65 15.14
CA GLY A 39 -5.72 4.34 15.78
C GLY A 39 -5.85 3.19 14.82
N ASN A 40 -6.44 3.41 13.68
CA ASN A 40 -6.56 2.35 12.68
C ASN A 40 -6.83 2.92 11.31
N LEU A 41 -6.77 2.04 10.32
CA LEU A 41 -7.10 2.37 8.94
C LEU A 41 -7.75 1.15 8.32
N LEU A 42 -8.96 1.32 7.80
CA LEU A 42 -9.66 0.20 7.17
C LEU A 42 -9.04 -0.14 5.82
N TRP A 43 -9.11 -1.42 5.46
CA TRP A 43 -8.59 -1.86 4.17
C TRP A 43 -9.29 -1.15 3.03
N SER A 44 -10.60 -0.91 3.16
CA SER A 44 -11.34 -0.23 2.10
C SER A 44 -10.85 1.19 1.93
N GLU A 45 -10.51 1.85 3.01
CA GLU A 45 -9.95 3.20 2.92
C GLU A 45 -8.61 3.18 2.23
N LEU A 46 -7.78 2.19 2.55
CA LEU A 46 -6.49 2.05 1.89
C LEU A 46 -6.68 1.79 0.40
N LEU A 47 -7.61 0.92 0.06
CA LEU A 47 -7.85 0.58 -1.33
C LEU A 47 -8.26 1.81 -2.13
N GLU A 48 -9.11 2.65 -1.55
CA GLU A 48 -9.48 3.89 -2.21
C GLU A 48 -8.30 4.84 -2.33
N LYS A 49 -7.47 4.87 -1.31
CA LYS A 49 -6.31 5.74 -1.33
C LYS A 49 -5.39 5.40 -2.49
N VAL A 50 -5.22 4.13 -2.77
CA VAL A 50 -4.36 3.69 -3.87
C VAL A 50 -5.14 3.55 -5.18
N LYS A 51 -6.38 4.05 -5.22
CA LYS A 51 -7.22 4.08 -6.42
C LYS A 51 -7.45 2.70 -6.99
N HIS A 52 -7.65 1.75 -6.09
CA HIS A 52 -7.97 0.37 -6.44
C HIS A 52 -6.88 -0.34 -7.26
N ASP A 53 -5.66 0.12 -7.14
CA ASP A 53 -4.52 -0.54 -7.79
C ASP A 53 -4.07 -1.68 -6.88
N GLU A 54 -4.37 -2.91 -7.29
CA GLU A 54 -4.09 -4.07 -6.45
C GLU A 54 -2.64 -4.22 -6.09
N LEU A 55 -1.75 -3.98 -7.05
CA LEU A 55 -0.33 -4.14 -6.77
C LEU A 55 0.16 -3.13 -5.75
N VAL A 56 -0.19 -1.88 -5.93
CA VAL A 56 0.18 -0.84 -4.97
C VAL A 56 -0.45 -1.15 -3.61
N TYR A 57 -1.69 -1.62 -3.62
CA TYR A 57 -2.38 -1.97 -2.39
C TYR A 57 -1.63 -3.05 -1.62
N LYS A 58 -1.27 -4.14 -2.32
CA LYS A 58 -0.56 -5.24 -1.66
C LYS A 58 0.81 -4.81 -1.18
N LEU A 59 1.51 -4.02 -1.97
CA LEU A 59 2.83 -3.53 -1.58
C LEU A 59 2.74 -2.62 -0.36
N THR A 60 1.73 -1.77 -0.32
CA THR A 60 1.56 -0.88 0.81
C THR A 60 1.29 -1.67 2.09
N LEU A 61 0.44 -2.69 2.00
CA LEU A 61 0.21 -3.56 3.15
C LEU A 61 1.50 -4.23 3.61
N LYS A 62 2.28 -4.72 2.65
CA LYS A 62 3.52 -5.38 2.97
C LYS A 62 4.48 -4.43 3.68
N TYR A 63 4.57 -3.20 3.21
CA TYR A 63 5.48 -2.24 3.81
C TYR A 63 5.02 -1.82 5.21
N LEU A 64 3.71 -1.65 5.38
CA LEU A 64 3.19 -1.33 6.72
C LEU A 64 3.49 -2.45 7.70
N ARG A 65 3.31 -3.70 7.26
CA ARG A 65 3.61 -4.82 8.11
C ARG A 65 5.10 -4.86 8.45
N ARG A 66 5.94 -4.58 7.46
CA ARG A 66 7.39 -4.56 7.67
C ARG A 66 7.76 -3.51 8.72
N ASP A 67 7.03 -2.40 8.73
CA ASP A 67 7.31 -1.31 9.67
C ASP A 67 6.72 -1.55 11.05
N GLY A 68 6.11 -2.70 11.29
CA GLY A 68 5.62 -3.03 12.60
C GLY A 68 4.13 -2.80 12.81
N PHE A 69 3.40 -2.51 11.77
CA PHE A 69 1.97 -2.32 11.87
C PHE A 69 1.26 -3.66 11.74
N ASP A 70 0.15 -3.79 12.43
CA ASP A 70 -0.70 -4.97 12.33
C ASP A 70 -1.71 -4.73 11.22
N ILE A 71 -1.58 -5.46 10.12
CA ILE A 71 -2.45 -5.23 8.98
C ILE A 71 -3.77 -5.99 9.04
N GLY A 72 -3.99 -6.72 10.14
CA GLY A 72 -5.25 -7.41 10.32
C GLY A 72 -5.39 -8.64 9.44
N ASN A 73 -6.63 -9.05 9.21
CA ASN A 73 -6.92 -10.22 8.39
C ASN A 73 -8.35 -10.10 7.84
N ASN A 74 -8.83 -11.18 7.20
CA ASN A 74 -10.14 -11.14 6.59
C ASN A 74 -11.27 -10.91 7.58
N LYS A 75 -11.06 -11.31 8.82
CA LYS A 75 -12.09 -11.11 9.85
C LYS A 75 -12.04 -9.72 10.43
N MET A 76 -10.86 -9.11 10.44
CA MET A 76 -10.70 -7.75 10.90
C MET A 76 -9.84 -7.00 9.89
N PRO A 77 -10.46 -6.55 8.81
CA PRO A 77 -9.69 -5.90 7.74
C PRO A 77 -9.36 -4.46 8.07
N GLU A 78 -8.53 -4.30 9.07
CA GLU A 78 -8.09 -2.96 9.46
C GLU A 78 -6.62 -3.02 9.86
N ILE A 79 -5.97 -1.89 9.68
CA ILE A 79 -4.55 -1.76 9.98
C ILE A 79 -4.42 -0.93 11.24
N LYS A 80 -3.64 -1.43 12.19
CA LYS A 80 -3.45 -0.74 13.45
C LYS A 80 -1.98 -0.68 13.78
N LYS A 81 -1.62 0.26 14.61
CA LYS A 81 -0.26 0.29 15.12
C LYS A 81 -0.08 -0.89 16.07
N SER A 82 0.98 -1.64 15.85
CA SER A 82 1.24 -2.79 16.69
C SER A 82 1.83 -2.34 18.02
N ASP A 83 1.31 -2.93 19.08
CA ASP A 83 1.84 -2.65 20.40
C ASP A 83 2.99 -3.56 20.76
N ARG A 84 3.31 -4.46 19.87
CA ARG A 84 4.29 -5.41 20.18
C ARG A 84 5.61 -4.93 19.83
N PHE A 85 6.29 -4.91 20.62
CA PHE A 85 7.58 -4.66 20.41
C PHE A 85 8.12 -4.00 21.29
#